data_3c8a39c1e93b9a92429adaea29c60b81
#
_entry.id   3c8a39c1e93b9a92429adaea29c60b81
#
_cell.length_a   1.000
_cell.length_b   1.000
_cell.length_c   1.000
_cell.angle_alpha   90.00
_cell.angle_beta   90.00
_cell.angle_gamma   90.00
#
_symmetry.space_group_name_H-M   'P 1'
#
loop_
_entity.id
_entity.type
_entity.pdbx_description
1 polymer ?
#
loop_
_entity_poly.entity_id
_entity_poly.type
_entity_poly.pdbx_seq_one_letter_code
_entity_poly.pdbx_strand_id
1 'polypeptide(L)'
;DGVENSDSHWSAGVSISVLKTSALSTLAHATNQAIRQATNIDINTLKTKIFDYDKRPPYSSSKVGYYDMVQLIKNICLETNFLTWKSAFDDAMVYYQTTPMNYSSYSGLFSMNGTYGLTHFLPSSNQSLNESYATTEWYSAALLFQ
;
A
#
# COMPACT_ATOMS: atom_id res chain seq x y z
N ASP A 1 -22.45 5.87 -7.21
CA ASP A 1 -23.46 5.01 -7.79
C ASP A 1 -22.97 4.07 -8.88
N GLY A 2 -21.68 4.10 -9.27
CA GLY A 2 -21.11 3.13 -10.19
C GLY A 2 -21.09 1.69 -9.68
N VAL A 3 -21.38 1.49 -8.42
CA VAL A 3 -21.36 0.16 -7.76
C VAL A 3 -22.59 -0.67 -8.10
N GLU A 4 -23.72 -0.04 -8.36
CA GLU A 4 -25.00 -0.69 -8.58
C GLU A 4 -25.44 -0.66 -10.06
N ASN A 5 -24.65 -0.03 -10.92
CA ASN A 5 -24.97 0.10 -12.31
C ASN A 5 -24.50 -1.13 -13.10
N SER A 6 -25.44 -1.82 -13.72
CA SER A 6 -25.16 -2.95 -14.63
C SER A 6 -24.67 -2.52 -16.02
N ASP A 7 -24.46 -1.23 -16.25
CA ASP A 7 -23.91 -0.72 -17.51
C ASP A 7 -22.48 -1.25 -17.71
N SER A 8 -22.24 -1.82 -18.88
CA SER A 8 -20.95 -2.43 -19.27
C SER A 8 -19.77 -1.45 -19.27
N HIS A 9 -20.03 -0.15 -19.13
CA HIS A 9 -19.02 0.92 -19.07
C HIS A 9 -18.51 1.22 -17.65
N TRP A 10 -19.12 0.63 -16.61
CA TRP A 10 -18.77 0.90 -15.21
C TRP A 10 -18.13 -0.32 -14.55
N SER A 11 -16.99 -0.09 -13.91
CA SER A 11 -16.39 -1.10 -13.02
C SER A 11 -17.06 -1.05 -11.66
N ALA A 12 -17.33 -2.20 -11.06
CA ALA A 12 -17.89 -2.25 -9.72
C ALA A 12 -16.84 -1.84 -8.68
N GLY A 13 -17.27 -1.03 -7.73
CA GLY A 13 -16.47 -0.65 -6.57
C GLY A 13 -15.76 0.69 -6.70
N VAL A 14 -15.61 1.34 -5.55
CA VAL A 14 -14.91 2.62 -5.40
C VAL A 14 -14.21 2.67 -4.06
N SER A 15 -13.05 3.33 -4.00
CA SER A 15 -12.34 3.66 -2.76
C SER A 15 -11.98 5.13 -2.77
N ILE A 16 -12.17 5.79 -1.62
CA ILE A 16 -11.86 7.21 -1.43
C ILE A 16 -10.98 7.32 -0.19
N SER A 17 -9.82 7.98 -0.35
CA SER A 17 -8.92 8.36 0.74
C SER A 17 -8.74 9.87 0.73
N VAL A 18 -8.90 10.50 1.88
CA VAL A 18 -8.65 11.94 2.08
C VAL A 18 -7.55 12.11 3.09
N LEU A 19 -6.48 12.80 2.69
CA LEU A 19 -5.30 13.01 3.50
C LEU A 19 -5.14 14.49 3.87
N LYS A 20 -4.72 14.73 5.10
CA LYS A 20 -4.31 16.04 5.62
C LYS A 20 -2.87 16.31 5.16
N THR A 21 -2.71 17.19 4.19
CA THR A 21 -1.40 17.47 3.56
C THR A 21 -0.34 17.95 4.56
N SER A 22 -0.72 18.74 5.58
CA SER A 22 0.18 19.20 6.63
C SER A 22 0.74 18.08 7.52
N ALA A 23 0.14 16.91 7.55
CA ALA A 23 0.59 15.74 8.33
C ALA A 23 1.44 14.74 7.51
N LEU A 24 1.53 14.91 6.19
CA LEU A 24 2.24 13.96 5.32
C LEU A 24 3.73 13.87 5.63
N SER A 25 4.38 14.97 5.95
CA SER A 25 5.81 14.97 6.30
C SER A 25 6.07 14.16 7.58
N THR A 26 5.21 14.30 8.59
CA THR A 26 5.30 13.52 9.83
C THR A 26 5.07 12.03 9.57
N LEU A 27 4.06 11.69 8.76
CA LEU A 27 3.80 10.31 8.36
C LEU A 27 4.98 9.71 7.58
N ALA A 28 5.54 10.45 6.62
CA ALA A 28 6.70 10.01 5.85
C ALA A 28 7.91 9.72 6.76
N HIS A 29 8.20 10.62 7.70
CA HIS A 29 9.28 10.46 8.66
C HIS A 29 9.05 9.21 9.55
N ALA A 30 7.85 9.07 10.12
CA ALA A 30 7.50 7.90 10.93
C ALA A 30 7.61 6.60 10.13
N THR A 31 7.20 6.59 8.86
CA THR A 31 7.30 5.42 7.98
C THR A 31 8.76 5.07 7.71
N ASN A 32 9.61 6.06 7.42
CA ASN A 32 11.04 5.84 7.23
C ASN A 32 11.70 5.26 8.49
N GLN A 33 11.34 5.75 9.67
CA GLN A 33 11.85 5.21 10.94
C GLN A 33 11.41 3.75 11.13
N ALA A 34 10.14 3.43 10.90
CA ALA A 34 9.61 2.09 11.01
C ALA A 34 10.35 1.10 10.09
N ILE A 35 10.55 1.51 8.83
CA ILE A 35 11.25 0.71 7.82
C ILE A 35 12.71 0.47 8.21
N ARG A 36 13.43 1.50 8.64
CA ARG A 36 14.86 1.39 9.05
C ARG A 36 15.07 0.52 10.28
N GLN A 37 14.09 0.41 11.15
CA GLN A 37 14.15 -0.43 12.35
C GLN A 37 13.77 -1.89 12.07
N ALA A 38 13.21 -2.17 10.92
CA ALA A 38 12.84 -3.50 10.51
C ALA A 38 14.11 -4.32 10.15
N THR A 39 14.21 -5.52 10.68
CA THR A 39 15.35 -6.43 10.46
C THR A 39 14.86 -7.76 9.91
N ASN A 40 15.69 -8.40 9.08
CA ASN A 40 15.46 -9.75 8.57
C ASN A 40 14.11 -9.91 7.83
N ILE A 41 13.74 -8.95 6.98
CA ILE A 41 12.49 -8.99 6.23
C ILE A 41 12.69 -9.87 4.98
N ASP A 42 11.97 -10.98 4.93
CA ASP A 42 11.75 -11.69 3.67
C ASP A 42 10.57 -11.03 2.92
N ILE A 43 10.90 -10.24 1.90
CA ILE A 43 9.92 -9.50 1.10
C ILE A 43 8.93 -10.43 0.40
N ASN A 44 9.36 -11.61 -0.06
CA ASN A 44 8.46 -12.53 -0.75
C ASN A 44 7.42 -13.08 0.20
N THR A 45 7.82 -13.50 1.39
CA THR A 45 6.88 -13.91 2.45
C THR A 45 5.99 -12.75 2.89
N LEU A 46 6.53 -11.54 3.04
CA LEU A 46 5.77 -10.35 3.43
C LEU A 46 4.64 -10.05 2.44
N LYS A 47 4.91 -10.09 1.13
CA LYS A 47 3.91 -9.86 0.08
C LYS A 47 2.72 -10.83 0.13
N THR A 48 2.88 -12.01 0.67
CA THR A 48 1.77 -12.96 0.82
C THR A 48 0.84 -12.64 1.98
N LYS A 49 1.27 -11.78 2.91
CA LYS A 49 0.55 -11.43 4.14
C LYS A 49 -0.15 -10.08 4.09
N ILE A 50 0.15 -9.26 3.10
CA ILE A 50 -0.35 -7.90 2.98
C ILE A 50 -1.21 -7.73 1.73
N PHE A 51 -2.20 -6.86 1.81
CA PHE A 51 -3.11 -6.64 0.70
C PHE A 51 -2.41 -5.96 -0.47
N ASP A 52 -2.51 -6.58 -1.65
CA ASP A 52 -2.00 -6.04 -2.91
C ASP A 52 -3.16 -5.40 -3.69
N TYR A 53 -3.07 -4.11 -3.92
CA TYR A 53 -4.07 -3.36 -4.71
C TYR A 53 -3.92 -3.60 -6.21
N ASP A 54 -2.74 -3.99 -6.68
CA ASP A 54 -2.53 -4.34 -8.08
C ASP A 54 -2.89 -5.80 -8.35
N LYS A 55 -4.06 -6.02 -8.88
CA LYS A 55 -4.60 -7.36 -9.16
C LYS A 55 -4.06 -8.00 -10.45
N ARG A 56 -3.08 -7.39 -11.11
CA ARG A 56 -2.38 -8.03 -12.23
C ARG A 56 -1.67 -9.31 -11.78
N PRO A 57 -1.54 -10.32 -12.66
CA PRO A 57 -0.81 -11.53 -12.33
C PRO A 57 0.65 -11.24 -11.90
N PRO A 58 1.22 -12.01 -10.98
CA PRO A 58 2.58 -11.76 -10.46
C PRO A 58 3.68 -11.84 -11.53
N TYR A 59 3.43 -12.55 -12.63
CA TYR A 59 4.35 -12.66 -13.77
C TYR A 59 4.17 -11.53 -14.80
N SER A 60 3.21 -10.63 -14.62
CA SER A 60 3.01 -9.50 -15.54
C SER A 60 4.16 -8.50 -15.43
N SER A 61 4.78 -8.18 -16.56
CA SER A 61 5.82 -7.13 -16.63
C SER A 61 5.30 -5.73 -16.27
N SER A 62 4.00 -5.53 -16.35
CA SER A 62 3.34 -4.27 -15.97
C SER A 62 2.84 -4.25 -14.51
N LYS A 63 3.05 -5.34 -13.74
CA LYS A 63 2.65 -5.36 -12.33
C LYS A 63 3.48 -4.36 -11.52
N VAL A 64 2.76 -3.52 -10.78
CA VAL A 64 3.33 -2.57 -9.84
C VAL A 64 3.04 -3.05 -8.41
N GLY A 65 4.03 -3.04 -7.56
CA GLY A 65 3.87 -3.52 -6.18
C GLY A 65 3.19 -2.47 -5.28
N TYR A 66 1.88 -2.33 -5.33
CA TYR A 66 1.09 -1.42 -4.50
C TYR A 66 0.44 -2.16 -3.33
N TYR A 67 1.10 -2.15 -2.20
CA TYR A 67 0.67 -2.87 -1.00
C TYR A 67 0.10 -1.94 0.07
N ASP A 68 -0.86 -2.45 0.88
CA ASP A 68 -1.46 -1.67 1.95
C ASP A 68 -0.41 -1.26 2.99
N MET A 69 -0.28 0.05 3.20
CA MET A 69 0.77 0.63 4.04
C MET A 69 0.61 0.25 5.51
N VAL A 70 -0.61 0.20 6.04
CA VAL A 70 -0.85 -0.16 7.44
C VAL A 70 -0.50 -1.62 7.68
N GLN A 71 -0.93 -2.50 6.78
CA GLN A 71 -0.59 -3.92 6.89
C GLN A 71 0.92 -4.14 6.74
N LEU A 72 1.59 -3.40 5.84
CA LEU A 72 3.04 -3.44 5.69
C LEU A 72 3.72 -3.12 7.01
N ILE A 73 3.48 -1.94 7.58
CA ILE A 73 4.17 -1.49 8.79
C ILE A 73 3.86 -2.39 9.98
N LYS A 74 2.63 -2.87 10.11
CA LYS A 74 2.24 -3.83 11.15
C LYS A 74 3.02 -5.14 11.07
N ASN A 75 3.38 -5.61 9.89
CA ASN A 75 4.11 -6.87 9.70
C ASN A 75 5.62 -6.75 9.86
N ILE A 76 6.18 -5.54 9.79
CA ILE A 76 7.64 -5.33 9.89
C ILE A 76 8.09 -4.72 11.22
N CYS A 77 7.17 -4.18 12.03
CA CYS A 77 7.48 -3.50 13.28
C CYS A 77 7.11 -4.32 14.51
N LEU A 78 7.81 -4.04 15.62
CA LEU A 78 7.31 -4.39 16.94
C LEU A 78 6.05 -3.60 17.26
N GLU A 79 5.18 -4.15 18.11
CA GLU A 79 3.87 -3.55 18.43
C GLU A 79 3.97 -2.10 18.91
N THR A 80 4.93 -1.78 19.77
CA THR A 80 5.14 -0.41 20.28
C THR A 80 5.48 0.58 19.16
N ASN A 81 6.33 0.18 18.21
CA ASN A 81 6.72 1.00 17.08
C ASN A 81 5.57 1.17 16.09
N PHE A 82 4.80 0.10 15.89
CA PHE A 82 3.59 0.15 15.07
C PHE A 82 2.56 1.13 15.64
N LEU A 83 2.30 1.12 16.95
CA LEU A 83 1.35 2.05 17.58
C LEU A 83 1.79 3.51 17.43
N THR A 84 3.08 3.78 17.58
CA THR A 84 3.64 5.13 17.37
C THR A 84 3.46 5.59 15.93
N TRP A 85 3.80 4.74 14.96
CA TRP A 85 3.58 5.00 13.55
C TRP A 85 2.09 5.17 13.21
N LYS A 86 1.24 4.31 13.78
CA LYS A 86 -0.20 4.32 13.54
C LYS A 86 -0.83 5.65 13.96
N SER A 87 -0.34 6.27 15.03
CA SER A 87 -0.78 7.59 15.45
C SER A 87 -0.50 8.67 14.39
N ALA A 88 0.67 8.63 13.75
CA ALA A 88 0.98 9.54 12.64
C ALA A 88 0.12 9.26 11.40
N PHE A 89 -0.17 8.00 11.13
CA PHE A 89 -1.08 7.61 10.06
C PHE A 89 -2.50 8.13 10.32
N ASP A 90 -3.02 7.99 11.54
CA ASP A 90 -4.38 8.42 11.91
C ASP A 90 -4.53 9.95 11.88
N ASP A 91 -3.46 10.72 12.21
CA ASP A 91 -3.49 12.18 12.04
C ASP A 91 -3.49 12.58 10.55
N ALA A 92 -2.86 11.80 9.69
CA ALA A 92 -2.80 12.07 8.26
C ALA A 92 -4.05 11.61 7.50
N MET A 93 -4.64 10.46 7.87
CA MET A 93 -5.80 9.88 7.20
C MET A 93 -7.10 10.47 7.78
N VAL A 94 -7.62 11.52 7.14
CA VAL A 94 -8.86 12.19 7.57
C VAL A 94 -10.09 11.33 7.31
N TYR A 95 -10.09 10.63 6.20
CA TYR A 95 -11.22 9.80 5.80
C TYR A 95 -10.77 8.69 4.86
N TYR A 96 -11.27 7.50 5.11
CA TYR A 96 -11.18 6.38 4.18
C TYR A 96 -12.49 5.62 4.12
N GLN A 97 -12.99 5.40 2.95
CA GLN A 97 -14.12 4.52 2.71
C GLN A 97 -13.93 3.76 1.41
N THR A 98 -14.35 2.51 1.41
CA THR A 98 -14.37 1.66 0.23
C THR A 98 -15.65 0.85 0.19
N THR A 99 -16.09 0.49 -1.00
CA THR A 99 -17.11 -0.57 -1.14
C THR A 99 -16.54 -1.91 -0.68
N PRO A 100 -17.36 -2.83 -0.17
CA PRO A 100 -16.89 -4.15 0.27
C PRO A 100 -16.17 -4.93 -0.83
N MET A 101 -16.59 -4.74 -2.07
CA MET A 101 -16.02 -5.39 -3.25
C MET A 101 -15.62 -4.36 -4.29
N ASN A 102 -14.46 -4.54 -4.89
CA ASN A 102 -14.01 -3.80 -6.06
C ASN A 102 -13.77 -4.76 -7.22
N TYR A 103 -13.68 -4.23 -8.43
CA TYR A 103 -13.47 -5.02 -9.64
C TYR A 103 -12.10 -4.72 -10.27
N SER A 104 -11.47 -5.78 -10.77
CA SER A 104 -10.31 -5.69 -11.66
C SER A 104 -10.54 -6.53 -12.90
N SER A 105 -10.16 -6.03 -14.06
CA SER A 105 -10.19 -6.80 -15.31
C SER A 105 -9.30 -8.04 -15.28
N TYR A 106 -8.37 -8.14 -14.34
CA TYR A 106 -7.44 -9.25 -14.20
C TYR A 106 -7.90 -10.35 -13.24
N SER A 107 -8.65 -10.00 -12.20
CA SER A 107 -9.04 -10.93 -11.14
C SER A 107 -10.55 -11.01 -10.90
N GLY A 108 -11.34 -10.19 -11.63
CA GLY A 108 -12.76 -10.04 -11.36
C GLY A 108 -13.03 -9.27 -10.05
N LEU A 109 -14.13 -9.61 -9.37
CA LEU A 109 -14.47 -9.03 -8.08
C LEU A 109 -13.51 -9.51 -6.99
N PHE A 110 -13.06 -8.59 -6.14
CA PHE A 110 -12.23 -8.90 -4.97
C PHE A 110 -12.63 -8.07 -3.77
N SER A 111 -12.45 -8.64 -2.57
CA SER A 111 -12.80 -7.98 -1.31
C SER A 111 -11.80 -6.87 -0.98
N MET A 112 -12.31 -5.76 -0.44
CA MET A 112 -11.54 -4.65 0.12
C MET A 112 -11.48 -4.69 1.66
N ASN A 113 -11.97 -5.77 2.27
CA ASN A 113 -11.97 -5.90 3.73
C ASN A 113 -10.54 -5.86 4.30
N GLY A 114 -10.36 -5.06 5.35
CA GLY A 114 -9.08 -4.94 6.04
C GLY A 114 -8.07 -4.02 5.35
N THR A 115 -8.46 -3.29 4.30
CA THR A 115 -7.63 -2.26 3.68
C THR A 115 -7.75 -0.92 4.40
N TYR A 116 -6.71 -0.07 4.25
CA TYR A 116 -6.61 1.21 4.96
C TYR A 116 -6.43 2.41 4.04
N GLY A 117 -6.49 2.21 2.73
CA GLY A 117 -6.61 3.29 1.74
C GLY A 117 -5.34 4.05 1.39
N LEU A 118 -4.18 3.63 1.89
CA LEU A 118 -2.89 4.19 1.50
C LEU A 118 -1.94 3.05 1.12
N THR A 119 -1.21 3.23 0.03
CA THR A 119 -0.32 2.20 -0.51
C THR A 119 1.14 2.55 -0.34
N HIS A 120 1.96 1.52 -0.26
CA HIS A 120 3.41 1.61 -0.33
C HIS A 120 3.93 0.68 -1.43
N PHE A 121 4.92 1.14 -2.19
CA PHE A 121 5.58 0.30 -3.19
C PHE A 121 6.47 -0.74 -2.53
N LEU A 122 6.41 -1.98 -3.01
CA LEU A 122 7.41 -3.00 -2.69
C LEU A 122 8.05 -3.51 -3.99
N PRO A 123 9.37 -3.75 -4.03
CA PRO A 123 10.06 -4.22 -5.22
C PRO A 123 9.41 -5.45 -5.83
N SER A 124 9.37 -5.47 -7.13
CA SER A 124 8.77 -6.55 -7.93
C SER A 124 9.82 -7.19 -8.84
N SER A 125 9.41 -8.14 -9.68
CA SER A 125 10.25 -8.68 -10.74
C SER A 125 10.49 -7.67 -11.90
N ASN A 126 9.80 -6.53 -11.89
CA ASN A 126 9.98 -5.48 -12.89
C ASN A 126 11.17 -4.59 -12.49
N GLN A 127 12.32 -4.86 -13.09
CA GLN A 127 13.58 -4.16 -12.80
C GLN A 127 13.47 -2.65 -13.07
N SER A 128 12.82 -2.23 -14.15
CA SER A 128 12.67 -0.81 -14.50
C SER A 128 11.89 -0.04 -13.45
N LEU A 129 10.84 -0.65 -12.84
CA LEU A 129 10.11 -0.04 -11.74
C LEU A 129 10.96 0.05 -10.46
N ASN A 130 11.74 -0.98 -10.17
CA ASN A 130 12.64 -0.98 -9.03
C ASN A 130 13.72 0.10 -9.17
N GLU A 131 14.31 0.24 -10.37
CA GLU A 131 15.29 1.28 -10.69
C GLU A 131 14.67 2.68 -10.56
N SER A 132 13.46 2.89 -11.10
CA SER A 132 12.75 4.16 -10.97
C SER A 132 12.43 4.47 -9.49
N TYR A 133 12.02 3.48 -8.71
CA TYR A 133 11.79 3.66 -7.27
C TYR A 133 13.08 4.01 -6.53
N ALA A 134 14.20 3.38 -6.88
CA ALA A 134 15.50 3.62 -6.28
C ALA A 134 16.04 5.06 -6.48
N THR A 135 15.51 5.80 -7.47
CA THR A 135 15.86 7.22 -7.68
C THR A 135 15.07 8.18 -6.79
N THR A 136 14.08 7.69 -6.05
CA THR A 136 13.25 8.56 -5.20
C THR A 136 13.97 8.94 -3.90
N GLU A 137 13.70 10.14 -3.39
CA GLU A 137 14.15 10.55 -2.06
C GLU A 137 13.64 9.62 -0.97
N TRP A 138 12.44 9.08 -1.15
CA TRP A 138 11.85 8.11 -0.26
C TRP A 138 12.71 6.84 -0.11
N TYR A 139 13.18 6.27 -1.23
CA TYR A 139 14.06 5.09 -1.21
C TYR A 139 15.37 5.38 -0.48
N SER A 140 16.00 6.52 -0.81
CA SER A 140 17.26 6.95 -0.18
C SER A 140 17.11 7.13 1.33
N ALA A 141 15.95 7.62 1.78
CA ALA A 141 15.64 7.80 3.20
C ALA A 141 15.36 6.47 3.91
N ALA A 142 14.72 5.52 3.25
CA ALA A 142 14.22 4.29 3.86
C ALA A 142 15.22 3.13 3.87
N LEU A 143 16.07 2.99 2.83
CA LEU A 143 17.07 1.91 2.67
C LEU A 143 16.55 0.48 2.90
N LEU A 144 15.28 0.22 2.55
CA LEU A 144 14.57 -1.02 2.90
C LEU A 144 15.05 -2.24 2.12
N PHE A 145 15.80 -2.02 1.04
CA PHE A 145 16.05 -3.05 0.03
C PHE A 145 17.53 -3.17 -0.35
N GLN A 146 18.40 -2.88 0.60
CA GLN A 146 19.82 -3.18 0.47
C GLN A 146 20.16 -4.56 1.00
#